data_252c2310e88012c75bb1e83329221e92
#
_entry.id   252c2310e88012c75bb1e83329221e92
#
_cell.length_a   1.000
_cell.length_b   1.000
_cell.length_c   1.000
_cell.angle_alpha   90.00
_cell.angle_beta   90.00
_cell.angle_gamma   90.00
#
_symmetry.space_group_name_H-M   'P 1'
#
loop_
_entity.id
_entity.type
_entity.pdbx_description
1 polymer ?
#
loop_
_entity_poly.entity_id
_entity_poly.type
_entity_poly.pdbx_seq_one_letter_code
_entity_poly.pdbx_strand_id
1 'polypeptide(L)' 'MPKIGDKIRIIYMSGEPQYTGREGTVRSIDDMGQIHGSRGGLALVPGEDSFEIIEG' A
#
# COMPACT_ATOMS: atom_id res chain seq x y z
N MET A 1 4.16 -9.66 -6.01
CA MET A 1 2.89 -8.90 -6.07
C MET A 1 2.13 -9.03 -4.76
N PRO A 2 1.64 -7.94 -4.21
CA PRO A 2 0.85 -8.02 -2.99
C PRO A 2 -0.49 -8.68 -3.25
N LYS A 3 -1.03 -9.30 -2.20
CA LYS A 3 -2.32 -9.98 -2.27
C LYS A 3 -3.20 -9.46 -1.13
N ILE A 4 -4.49 -9.61 -1.28
CA ILE A 4 -5.42 -9.28 -0.20
C ILE A 4 -5.04 -10.08 1.04
N GLY A 5 -4.93 -9.37 2.16
CA GLY A 5 -4.50 -9.96 3.43
C GLY A 5 -3.04 -9.77 3.76
N ASP A 6 -2.21 -9.38 2.79
CA ASP A 6 -0.80 -9.13 3.05
C ASP A 6 -0.65 -7.87 3.89
N LYS A 7 0.33 -7.89 4.79
CA LYS A 7 0.69 -6.70 5.55
C LYS A 7 1.86 -6.02 4.86
N ILE A 8 1.73 -4.72 4.65
CA ILE A 8 2.74 -3.94 3.94
C ILE A 8 3.20 -2.76 4.79
N ARG A 9 4.40 -2.29 4.48
CA ARG A 9 4.96 -1.06 5.06
C ARG A 9 5.25 -0.10 3.92
N ILE A 10 4.82 1.14 4.07
CA ILE A 10 5.05 2.18 3.07
C ILE A 10 6.47 2.69 3.23
N ILE A 11 7.26 2.58 2.16
CA ILE A 11 8.62 3.12 2.12
C ILE A 11 8.56 4.58 1.68
N TYR A 12 7.76 4.87 0.65
CA TYR A 12 7.61 6.23 0.15
C TYR A 12 6.32 6.34 -0.66
N MET A 13 5.54 7.39 -0.41
CA MET A 13 4.38 7.71 -1.23
C MET A 13 4.60 9.04 -1.92
N SER A 14 4.56 8.99 -3.25
CA SER A 14 4.68 10.19 -4.07
C SER A 14 3.54 11.15 -3.74
N GLY A 15 3.87 12.38 -3.42
CA GLY A 15 2.87 13.38 -3.07
C GLY A 15 2.36 13.33 -1.64
N GLU A 16 2.68 12.26 -0.89
CA GLU A 16 2.20 12.12 0.48
C GLU A 16 3.27 11.52 1.38
N PRO A 17 4.40 12.21 1.55
CA PRO A 17 5.52 11.68 2.31
C PRO A 17 5.22 11.41 3.78
N GLN A 18 4.15 11.98 4.30
CA GLN A 18 3.75 11.75 5.69
C GLN A 18 3.36 10.30 5.97
N TYR A 19 3.10 9.52 4.94
CA TYR A 19 2.75 8.12 5.12
C TYR A 19 3.96 7.19 5.19
N THR A 20 5.16 7.72 4.99
CA THR A 20 6.39 6.91 5.07
C THR A 20 6.48 6.20 6.42
N GLY A 21 6.74 4.90 6.37
CA GLY A 21 6.88 4.07 7.57
C GLY A 21 5.57 3.52 8.10
N ARG A 22 4.45 3.92 7.55
CA ARG A 22 3.16 3.40 8.01
C ARG A 22 2.93 1.99 7.51
N GLU A 23 2.22 1.21 8.30
CA GLU A 23 1.89 -0.18 7.97
C GLU A 23 0.39 -0.34 7.85
N GLY A 24 -0.01 -1.27 7.03
CA GLY A 24 -1.41 -1.59 6.86
C GLY A 24 -1.58 -2.93 6.17
N THR A 25 -2.84 -3.39 6.13
CA THR A 25 -3.18 -4.66 5.50
C THR A 25 -3.89 -4.37 4.17
N VAL A 26 -3.53 -5.11 3.14
CA VAL A 26 -4.18 -4.98 1.83
C VAL A 26 -5.60 -5.49 1.95
N ARG A 27 -6.57 -4.64 1.62
CA ARG A 27 -7.99 -5.00 1.67
C ARG A 27 -8.55 -5.27 0.29
N SER A 28 -8.08 -4.55 -0.71
CA SER A 28 -8.53 -4.76 -2.08
C SER A 28 -7.50 -4.22 -3.07
N ILE A 29 -7.59 -4.71 -4.29
CA ILE A 29 -6.76 -4.22 -5.40
C ILE A 29 -7.74 -3.96 -6.53
N ASP A 30 -7.77 -2.74 -7.03
CA ASP A 30 -8.75 -2.37 -8.05
C ASP A 30 -8.27 -2.76 -9.46
N ASP A 31 -9.11 -2.49 -10.44
CA ASP A 31 -8.83 -2.87 -11.84
C ASP A 31 -7.61 -2.15 -12.41
N MET A 32 -7.22 -1.04 -11.83
CA MET A 32 -6.06 -0.28 -12.25
C MET A 32 -4.79 -0.72 -11.51
N GLY A 33 -4.90 -1.69 -10.63
CA GLY A 33 -3.78 -2.19 -9.87
C GLY A 33 -3.46 -1.38 -8.62
N GLN A 34 -4.31 -0.43 -8.26
CA GLN A 34 -4.10 0.35 -7.03
C GLN A 34 -4.45 -0.49 -5.82
N ILE A 35 -3.60 -0.42 -4.81
CA ILE A 35 -3.72 -1.22 -3.59
C ILE A 35 -4.40 -0.37 -2.53
N HIS A 36 -5.53 -0.87 -2.02
CA HIS A 36 -6.30 -0.19 -0.99
C HIS A 36 -6.09 -0.89 0.34
N GLY A 37 -5.70 -0.13 1.35
CA GLY A 37 -5.39 -0.67 2.65
C GLY A 37 -6.56 -0.63 3.62
N SER A 38 -6.31 -1.16 4.82
CA SER A 38 -7.31 -1.22 5.89
C SER A 38 -7.62 0.15 6.49
N ARG A 39 -6.77 1.13 6.24
CA ARG A 39 -7.02 2.49 6.70
C ARG A 39 -7.63 3.27 5.55
N GLY A 40 -8.80 3.83 5.77
CA GLY A 40 -9.55 4.49 4.73
C GLY A 40 -8.78 5.59 4.03
N GLY A 41 -8.99 5.71 2.74
CA GLY A 41 -8.41 6.78 1.95
C GLY A 41 -7.00 6.53 1.45
N LEU A 42 -6.35 5.47 1.89
CA LEU A 42 -4.99 5.17 1.47
C LEU A 42 -5.01 4.27 0.24
N ALA A 43 -4.36 4.71 -0.82
CA ALA A 43 -4.23 3.92 -2.04
C ALA A 43 -2.79 4.01 -2.52
N LEU A 44 -2.17 2.87 -2.76
CA LEU A 44 -0.80 2.78 -3.27
C LEU A 44 -0.84 2.48 -4.75
N VAL A 45 -0.05 3.20 -5.53
CA VAL A 45 0.07 3.00 -6.97
C VAL A 45 1.43 2.36 -7.24
N PRO A 46 1.46 1.05 -7.58
CA PRO A 46 2.72 0.40 -7.89
C PRO A 46 3.45 1.14 -9.01
N GLY A 47 4.73 1.35 -8.82
CA GLY A 47 5.54 2.09 -9.77
C GLY A 47 5.76 3.54 -9.38
N GLU A 48 4.80 4.18 -8.72
CA GLU A 48 4.95 5.55 -8.24
C GLU A 48 5.23 5.57 -6.75
N ASP A 49 4.67 4.61 -6.02
CA ASP A 49 4.83 4.52 -4.58
C ASP A 49 5.66 3.28 -4.26
N SER A 50 6.48 3.38 -3.23
CA SER A 50 7.34 2.26 -2.81
C SER A 50 6.82 1.68 -1.51
N PHE A 51 6.72 0.36 -1.47
CA PHE A 51 6.28 -0.35 -0.28
C PHE A 51 6.92 -1.73 -0.25
N GLU A 52 6.86 -2.39 0.91
CA GLU A 52 7.35 -3.76 1.04
C GLU A 52 6.30 -4.61 1.74
N ILE A 53 6.28 -5.89 1.39
CA ILE A 53 5.41 -6.87 2.05
C ILE A 53 6.17 -7.37 3.25
N ILE A 54 5.64 -7.14 4.46
CA ILE A 54 6.30 -7.53 5.69
C ILE A 54 5.69 -8.78 6.31
N GLU A 55 4.48 -9.14 5.86
CA GLU A 55 3.82 -10.33 6.34
C GLU A 55 2.74 -10.73 5.33
N GLY A 56 2.76 -11.95 4.90
CA GLY A 56 1.82 -12.43 3.91
C GLY A 56 1.00 -13.62 4.35
#